data_ad2bab9c64947598583a59d07d1f58f9
#
_entry.id   ad2bab9c64947598583a59d07d1f58f9
#
_cell.length_a   1.000
_cell.length_b   1.000
_cell.length_c   1.000
_cell.angle_alpha   90.00
_cell.angle_beta   90.00
_cell.angle_gamma   90.00
#
_symmetry.space_group_name_H-M   'P 1'
#
loop_
_entity.id
_entity.type
_entity.pdbx_description
1 polymer ?
#
loop_
_entity_poly.entity_id
_entity_poly.type
_entity_poly.pdbx_seq_one_letter_code
_entity_poly.pdbx_strand_id
1 'polypeptide(L)'
;MLQAEAAETGSKTLRRVLGPISLIAFGIGVIVGAGLFSITGLVAAEYSGPAVIISFVLASLGCCFAALCYSEFASIIPVSGSAYTYSYATMGELVAWVIGWDLVLEYAVAATTVSISWSRYAVVLLEGVGITLPHELCACPWDGGIINLPAAAIVVVMSLFLIRGVEESSIVNDIIVVIKISVIIVFVV
;
A
#
# COMPACT_ATOMS: atom_id res chain seq x y z
N MET A 1 -3.19 -14.03 -27.23
CA MET A 1 -2.84 -12.62 -26.92
C MET A 1 -1.89 -12.57 -25.73
N LEU A 2 -2.24 -13.05 -24.54
CA LEU A 2 -1.37 -13.03 -23.36
C LEU A 2 -0.03 -13.79 -23.54
N GLN A 3 0.00 -14.91 -24.27
CA GLN A 3 1.24 -15.64 -24.58
C GLN A 3 2.14 -14.92 -25.58
N ALA A 4 1.56 -14.13 -26.48
CA ALA A 4 2.33 -13.31 -27.40
C ALA A 4 2.98 -12.12 -26.68
N GLU A 5 2.28 -11.52 -25.73
CA GLU A 5 2.78 -10.42 -24.89
C GLU A 5 3.90 -10.86 -23.95
N ALA A 6 3.82 -12.10 -23.42
CA ALA A 6 4.88 -12.69 -22.60
C ALA A 6 6.14 -13.06 -23.42
N ALA A 7 6.00 -13.26 -24.74
CA ALA A 7 7.09 -13.62 -25.65
C ALA A 7 7.72 -12.42 -26.37
N GLU A 8 7.15 -11.23 -26.29
CA GLU A 8 7.72 -10.01 -26.87
C GLU A 8 9.02 -9.61 -26.17
N THR A 9 10.14 -9.90 -26.81
CA THR A 9 11.48 -9.40 -26.48
C THR A 9 11.77 -8.18 -27.35
N GLY A 10 11.61 -6.97 -26.82
CA GLY A 10 11.90 -5.74 -27.57
C GLY A 10 11.57 -4.46 -26.81
N SER A 11 11.62 -3.31 -27.49
CA SER A 11 11.42 -1.97 -26.93
C SER A 11 10.03 -1.69 -26.33
N LYS A 12 9.09 -2.64 -26.45
CA LYS A 12 7.73 -2.56 -25.89
C LYS A 12 7.56 -3.34 -24.59
N THR A 13 8.56 -4.10 -24.14
CA THR A 13 8.49 -4.84 -22.87
C THR A 13 8.85 -3.93 -21.69
N LEU A 14 8.17 -4.11 -20.57
CA LEU A 14 8.52 -3.44 -19.33
C LEU A 14 9.97 -3.77 -18.95
N ARG A 15 10.75 -2.74 -18.66
CA ARG A 15 12.15 -2.88 -18.28
C ARG A 15 12.23 -3.57 -16.92
N ARG A 16 12.98 -4.67 -16.83
CA ARG A 16 13.22 -5.38 -15.57
C ARG A 16 14.28 -4.64 -14.76
N VAL A 17 13.82 -3.79 -13.84
CA VAL A 17 14.69 -2.93 -13.02
C VAL A 17 14.86 -3.49 -11.60
N LEU A 18 13.85 -4.22 -11.10
CA LEU A 18 13.80 -4.69 -9.72
C LEU A 18 14.42 -6.09 -9.59
N GLY A 19 15.39 -6.24 -8.69
CA GLY A 19 15.94 -7.52 -8.27
C GLY A 19 15.07 -8.20 -7.20
N PRO A 20 15.36 -9.49 -6.84
CA PRO A 20 14.59 -10.22 -5.84
C PRO A 20 14.56 -9.52 -4.47
N ILE A 21 15.67 -8.94 -4.04
CA ILE A 21 15.79 -8.24 -2.75
C ILE A 21 14.93 -6.97 -2.76
N SER A 22 14.98 -6.19 -3.83
CA SER A 22 14.13 -4.99 -3.97
C SER A 22 12.65 -5.35 -4.02
N LEU A 23 12.27 -6.49 -4.62
CA LEU A 23 10.88 -6.96 -4.60
C LEU A 23 10.42 -7.35 -3.19
N ILE A 24 11.28 -8.02 -2.40
CA ILE A 24 10.99 -8.33 -1.00
C ILE A 24 10.87 -7.05 -0.19
N ALA A 25 11.79 -6.10 -0.34
CA ALA A 25 11.73 -4.81 0.33
C ALA A 25 10.47 -4.03 -0.06
N PHE A 26 10.10 -4.05 -1.34
CA PHE A 26 8.86 -3.44 -1.81
C PHE A 26 7.62 -4.06 -1.16
N GLY A 27 7.56 -5.40 -1.08
CA GLY A 27 6.50 -6.13 -0.40
C GLY A 27 6.39 -5.75 1.09
N ILE A 28 7.52 -5.73 1.82
CA ILE A 28 7.56 -5.30 3.22
C ILE A 28 7.11 -3.83 3.35
N GLY A 29 7.54 -2.95 2.43
CA GLY A 29 7.15 -1.55 2.41
C GLY A 29 5.64 -1.33 2.28
N VAL A 30 4.97 -2.15 1.49
CA VAL A 30 3.51 -2.12 1.32
C VAL A 30 2.77 -2.69 2.53
N ILE A 31 3.23 -3.84 3.06
CA ILE A 31 2.57 -4.53 4.17
C ILE A 31 2.71 -3.75 5.47
N VAL A 32 3.91 -3.25 5.78
CA VAL A 32 4.20 -2.46 6.99
C VAL A 32 3.76 -1.01 6.76
N GLY A 33 2.48 -0.75 6.86
CA GLY A 33 1.85 0.54 6.60
C GLY A 33 0.95 1.03 7.73
N ALA A 34 -0.06 1.83 7.39
CA ALA A 34 -1.02 2.41 8.33
C ALA A 34 -1.78 1.34 9.14
N GLY A 35 -1.99 0.16 8.58
CA GLY A 35 -2.60 -0.97 9.29
C GLY A 35 -1.82 -1.35 10.56
N LEU A 36 -0.49 -1.41 10.47
CA LEU A 36 0.34 -1.73 11.62
C LEU A 36 0.46 -0.53 12.60
N PHE A 37 0.77 0.65 12.09
CA PHE A 37 1.11 1.79 12.95
C PHE A 37 -0.10 2.56 13.50
N SER A 38 -1.23 2.58 12.80
CA SER A 38 -2.40 3.38 13.20
C SER A 38 -3.53 2.52 13.73
N ILE A 39 -3.91 1.45 13.03
CA ILE A 39 -5.11 0.69 13.33
C ILE A 39 -4.89 -0.33 14.45
N THR A 40 -3.72 -0.95 14.51
CA THR A 40 -3.43 -2.00 15.51
C THR A 40 -3.59 -1.50 16.95
N GLY A 41 -3.08 -0.31 17.24
CA GLY A 41 -3.21 0.30 18.57
C GLY A 41 -4.67 0.58 18.95
N LEU A 42 -5.44 1.13 18.01
CA LEU A 42 -6.87 1.42 18.18
C LEU A 42 -7.66 0.13 18.43
N VAL A 43 -7.45 -0.90 17.60
CA VAL A 43 -8.16 -2.18 17.72
C VAL A 43 -7.79 -2.90 19.03
N ALA A 44 -6.54 -2.83 19.45
CA ALA A 44 -6.11 -3.40 20.72
C ALA A 44 -6.71 -2.66 21.91
N ALA A 45 -6.84 -1.32 21.84
CA ALA A 45 -7.36 -0.52 22.93
C ALA A 45 -8.90 -0.63 23.08
N GLU A 46 -9.64 -0.65 21.97
CA GLU A 46 -11.10 -0.52 21.98
C GLU A 46 -11.85 -1.84 21.79
N TYR A 47 -11.25 -2.85 21.14
CA TYR A 47 -12.00 -4.05 20.72
C TYR A 47 -11.44 -5.36 21.24
N SER A 48 -10.19 -5.68 20.98
CA SER A 48 -9.66 -7.04 21.17
C SER A 48 -8.62 -7.20 22.27
N GLY A 49 -8.11 -6.11 22.82
CA GLY A 49 -7.02 -6.19 23.80
C GLY A 49 -5.83 -7.01 23.28
N PRO A 50 -5.17 -7.82 24.14
CA PRO A 50 -4.04 -8.67 23.74
C PRO A 50 -4.40 -9.74 22.68
N ALA A 51 -5.68 -10.06 22.49
CA ALA A 51 -6.15 -11.04 21.50
C ALA A 51 -5.93 -10.59 20.06
N VAL A 52 -5.57 -9.33 19.83
CA VAL A 52 -5.16 -8.82 18.50
C VAL A 52 -4.06 -9.67 17.87
N ILE A 53 -3.16 -10.25 18.68
CA ILE A 53 -2.09 -11.14 18.22
C ILE A 53 -2.67 -12.37 17.53
N ILE A 54 -3.70 -12.98 18.11
CA ILE A 54 -4.37 -14.16 17.54
C ILE A 54 -5.03 -13.79 16.20
N SER A 55 -5.66 -12.62 16.13
CA SER A 55 -6.27 -12.12 14.90
C SER A 55 -5.23 -11.96 13.78
N PHE A 56 -4.05 -11.43 14.08
CA PHE A 56 -2.95 -11.32 13.12
C PHE A 56 -2.44 -12.70 12.66
N VAL A 57 -2.31 -13.67 13.55
CA VAL A 57 -1.89 -15.03 13.20
C VAL A 57 -2.91 -15.67 12.26
N LEU A 58 -4.20 -15.59 12.57
CA LEU A 58 -5.25 -16.16 11.72
C LEU A 58 -5.31 -15.47 10.36
N ALA A 59 -5.23 -14.14 10.34
CA ALA A 59 -5.19 -13.38 9.09
C ALA A 59 -3.96 -13.72 8.24
N SER A 60 -2.79 -13.89 8.86
CA SER A 60 -1.56 -14.24 8.13
C SER A 60 -1.63 -15.63 7.50
N LEU A 61 -2.30 -16.60 8.13
CA LEU A 61 -2.57 -17.90 7.54
C LEU A 61 -3.43 -17.78 6.27
N GLY A 62 -4.49 -16.98 6.32
CA GLY A 62 -5.32 -16.69 5.13
C GLY A 62 -4.52 -16.04 4.01
N CYS A 63 -3.70 -15.03 4.34
CA CYS A 63 -2.82 -14.37 3.39
C CYS A 63 -1.77 -15.31 2.78
N CYS A 64 -1.27 -16.28 3.56
CA CYS A 64 -0.32 -17.29 3.07
C CYS A 64 -0.94 -18.14 1.97
N PHE A 65 -2.17 -18.62 2.15
CA PHE A 65 -2.88 -19.37 1.09
C PHE A 65 -3.12 -18.53 -0.17
N ALA A 66 -3.54 -17.29 0.01
CA ALA A 66 -3.70 -16.38 -1.12
C ALA A 66 -2.37 -16.15 -1.86
N ALA A 67 -1.28 -15.94 -1.13
CA ALA A 67 0.05 -15.75 -1.72
C ALA A 67 0.52 -16.97 -2.52
N LEU A 68 0.24 -18.19 -2.06
CA LEU A 68 0.55 -19.43 -2.79
C LEU A 68 -0.23 -19.50 -4.11
N CYS A 69 -1.53 -19.18 -4.10
CA CYS A 69 -2.35 -19.12 -5.32
C CYS A 69 -1.81 -18.06 -6.30
N TYR A 70 -1.47 -16.87 -5.81
CA TYR A 70 -0.89 -15.81 -6.64
C TYR A 70 0.47 -16.21 -7.23
N SER A 71 1.32 -16.90 -6.48
CA SER A 71 2.63 -17.37 -6.97
C SER A 71 2.49 -18.40 -8.08
N GLU A 72 1.49 -19.29 -7.99
CA GLU A 72 1.18 -20.26 -9.03
C GLU A 72 0.71 -19.53 -10.31
N PHE A 73 -0.25 -18.62 -10.21
CA PHE A 73 -0.69 -17.82 -11.35
C PHE A 73 0.45 -17.01 -11.98
N ALA A 74 1.31 -16.40 -11.17
CA ALA A 74 2.46 -15.64 -11.67
C ALA A 74 3.46 -16.52 -12.44
N SER A 75 3.58 -17.79 -12.08
CA SER A 75 4.44 -18.74 -12.81
C SER A 75 3.88 -19.16 -14.17
N ILE A 76 2.55 -19.22 -14.30
CA ILE A 76 1.85 -19.63 -15.51
C ILE A 76 1.62 -18.45 -16.45
N ILE A 77 1.28 -17.29 -15.90
CA ILE A 77 0.92 -16.07 -16.63
C ILE A 77 1.85 -14.93 -16.16
N PRO A 78 3.10 -14.88 -16.66
CA PRO A 78 4.09 -13.89 -16.22
C PRO A 78 3.87 -12.51 -16.86
N VAL A 79 2.64 -11.99 -16.76
CA VAL A 79 2.22 -10.68 -17.29
C VAL A 79 1.80 -9.79 -16.13
N SER A 80 2.15 -8.50 -16.19
CA SER A 80 1.70 -7.51 -15.19
C SER A 80 0.19 -7.28 -15.32
N GLY A 81 -0.49 -7.08 -14.19
CA GLY A 81 -1.92 -6.80 -14.17
C GLY A 81 -2.66 -7.40 -12.99
N SER A 82 -1.93 -8.09 -12.10
CA SER A 82 -2.46 -8.62 -10.83
C SER A 82 -3.71 -9.50 -11.02
N ALA A 83 -4.65 -9.42 -10.09
CA ALA A 83 -5.91 -10.18 -10.11
C ALA A 83 -6.74 -9.94 -11.38
N TYR A 84 -6.68 -8.75 -11.98
CA TYR A 84 -7.37 -8.45 -13.24
C TYR A 84 -6.93 -9.41 -14.36
N THR A 85 -5.62 -9.53 -14.59
CA THR A 85 -5.08 -10.38 -15.67
C THR A 85 -5.37 -11.84 -15.43
N TYR A 86 -5.24 -12.31 -14.19
CA TYR A 86 -5.52 -13.70 -13.83
C TYR A 86 -7.01 -14.03 -13.99
N SER A 87 -7.89 -13.13 -13.58
CA SER A 87 -9.34 -13.28 -13.75
C SER A 87 -9.74 -13.27 -15.23
N TYR A 88 -9.11 -12.39 -16.03
CA TYR A 88 -9.35 -12.35 -17.48
C TYR A 88 -8.99 -13.67 -18.17
N ALA A 89 -7.84 -14.25 -17.79
CA ALA A 89 -7.35 -15.49 -18.36
C ALA A 89 -8.16 -16.72 -17.95
N THR A 90 -8.75 -16.74 -16.75
CA THR A 90 -9.41 -17.91 -16.16
C THR A 90 -10.93 -17.84 -16.16
N MET A 91 -11.50 -16.67 -15.91
CA MET A 91 -12.95 -16.46 -15.68
C MET A 91 -13.62 -15.63 -16.79
N GLY A 92 -12.83 -15.03 -17.69
CA GLY A 92 -13.32 -14.25 -18.80
C GLY A 92 -13.51 -12.76 -18.51
N GLU A 93 -13.96 -12.02 -19.54
CA GLU A 93 -13.93 -10.57 -19.58
C GLU A 93 -14.84 -9.89 -18.56
N LEU A 94 -16.05 -10.40 -18.34
CA LEU A 94 -17.02 -9.80 -17.41
C LEU A 94 -16.50 -9.81 -15.96
N VAL A 95 -15.98 -10.95 -15.53
CA VAL A 95 -15.44 -11.09 -14.17
C VAL A 95 -14.19 -10.22 -14.01
N ALA A 96 -13.31 -10.21 -15.01
CA ALA A 96 -12.13 -9.35 -15.01
C ALA A 96 -12.50 -7.87 -14.92
N TRP A 97 -13.54 -7.43 -15.62
CA TRP A 97 -14.02 -6.05 -15.56
C TRP A 97 -14.47 -5.66 -14.14
N VAL A 98 -15.23 -6.53 -13.47
CA VAL A 98 -15.66 -6.30 -12.07
C VAL A 98 -14.44 -6.22 -11.15
N ILE A 99 -13.50 -7.18 -11.26
CA ILE A 99 -12.26 -7.20 -10.46
C ILE A 99 -11.40 -5.95 -10.75
N GLY A 100 -11.37 -5.47 -11.99
CA GLY A 100 -10.67 -4.24 -12.34
C GLY A 100 -11.20 -3.01 -11.60
N TRP A 101 -12.52 -2.86 -11.51
CA TRP A 101 -13.16 -1.79 -10.75
C TRP A 101 -12.96 -1.94 -9.24
N ASP A 102 -13.00 -3.17 -8.72
CA ASP A 102 -12.71 -3.47 -7.32
C ASP A 102 -11.28 -3.06 -6.94
N LEU A 103 -10.29 -3.38 -7.78
CA LEU A 103 -8.91 -2.93 -7.60
C LEU A 103 -8.76 -1.39 -7.60
N VAL A 104 -9.46 -0.69 -8.49
CA VAL A 104 -9.44 0.78 -8.50
C VAL A 104 -10.00 1.33 -7.19
N LEU A 105 -11.10 0.79 -6.71
CA LEU A 105 -11.72 1.18 -5.45
C LEU A 105 -10.80 0.87 -4.26
N GLU A 106 -10.23 -0.33 -4.21
CA GLU A 106 -9.28 -0.76 -3.17
C GLU A 106 -8.11 0.23 -3.05
N TYR A 107 -7.44 0.54 -4.15
CA TYR A 107 -6.30 1.46 -4.13
C TYR A 107 -6.71 2.89 -3.78
N ALA A 108 -7.87 3.36 -4.23
CA ALA A 108 -8.37 4.69 -3.90
C ALA A 108 -8.67 4.82 -2.39
N VAL A 109 -9.34 3.83 -1.81
CA VAL A 109 -9.64 3.79 -0.37
C VAL A 109 -8.36 3.65 0.46
N ALA A 110 -7.43 2.78 0.04
CA ALA A 110 -6.14 2.60 0.70
C ALA A 110 -5.32 3.91 0.71
N ALA A 111 -5.19 4.57 -0.45
CA ALA A 111 -4.47 5.84 -0.56
C ALA A 111 -5.09 6.92 0.34
N THR A 112 -6.42 7.01 0.40
CA THR A 112 -7.14 7.94 1.26
C THR A 112 -6.88 7.65 2.73
N THR A 113 -6.99 6.40 3.16
CA THR A 113 -6.77 5.98 4.54
C THR A 113 -5.35 6.27 5.00
N VAL A 114 -4.35 5.95 4.17
CA VAL A 114 -2.94 6.20 4.47
C VAL A 114 -2.64 7.69 4.55
N SER A 115 -3.18 8.50 3.64
CA SER A 115 -2.96 9.95 3.65
C SER A 115 -3.58 10.64 4.87
N ILE A 116 -4.76 10.20 5.31
CA ILE A 116 -5.39 10.70 6.53
C ILE A 116 -4.58 10.29 7.77
N SER A 117 -4.11 9.06 7.84
CA SER A 117 -3.25 8.60 8.93
C SER A 117 -1.95 9.40 9.00
N TRP A 118 -1.31 9.62 7.84
CA TRP A 118 -0.10 10.45 7.75
C TRP A 118 -0.38 11.90 8.20
N SER A 119 -1.50 12.47 7.77
CA SER A 119 -1.91 13.83 8.16
C SER A 119 -1.99 13.99 9.68
N ARG A 120 -2.56 13.02 10.39
CA ARG A 120 -2.65 13.06 11.87
C ARG A 120 -1.27 13.11 12.53
N TYR A 121 -0.32 12.30 12.06
CA TYR A 121 1.06 12.36 12.56
C TYR A 121 1.76 13.67 12.20
N ALA A 122 1.55 14.19 10.99
CA ALA A 122 2.13 15.44 10.55
C ALA A 122 1.62 16.63 11.39
N VAL A 123 0.34 16.68 11.73
CA VAL A 123 -0.24 17.72 12.58
C VAL A 123 0.38 17.68 13.99
N VAL A 124 0.48 16.49 14.61
CA VAL A 124 1.10 16.35 15.94
C VAL A 124 2.57 16.81 15.92
N LEU A 125 3.32 16.48 14.86
CA LEU A 125 4.70 16.95 14.72
C LEU A 125 4.80 18.47 14.57
N LEU A 126 3.92 19.09 13.80
CA LEU A 126 3.86 20.54 13.60
C LEU A 126 3.49 21.27 14.91
N GLU A 127 2.54 20.73 15.67
CA GLU A 127 2.19 21.25 16.99
C GLU A 127 3.37 21.18 17.97
N GLY A 128 4.15 20.10 17.92
CA GLY A 128 5.37 19.96 18.72
C GLY A 128 6.47 21.00 18.42
N VAL A 129 6.45 21.57 17.21
CA VAL A 129 7.36 22.66 16.78
C VAL A 129 6.72 24.04 17.00
N GLY A 130 5.48 24.10 17.51
CA GLY A 130 4.77 25.35 17.78
C GLY A 130 3.93 25.89 16.61
N ILE A 131 3.74 25.10 15.55
CA ILE A 131 2.88 25.43 14.42
C ILE A 131 1.53 24.75 14.62
N THR A 132 0.52 25.52 15.05
CA THR A 132 -0.85 25.03 15.18
C THR A 132 -1.65 25.29 13.92
N LEU A 133 -2.14 24.23 13.29
CA LEU A 133 -3.05 24.32 12.15
C LEU A 133 -4.50 24.36 12.65
N PRO A 134 -5.37 25.17 12.04
CA PRO A 134 -6.80 25.18 12.36
C PRO A 134 -7.40 23.78 12.14
N HIS A 135 -8.21 23.31 13.09
CA HIS A 135 -8.88 22.02 13.01
C HIS A 135 -9.69 21.85 11.72
N GLU A 136 -10.28 22.93 11.23
CA GLU A 136 -11.06 22.99 9.98
C GLU A 136 -10.27 22.55 8.75
N LEU A 137 -8.94 22.73 8.75
CA LEU A 137 -8.03 22.39 7.65
C LEU A 137 -7.30 21.07 7.86
N CYS A 138 -7.50 20.38 8.97
CA CYS A 138 -6.81 19.15 9.33
C CYS A 138 -7.75 17.97 9.55
N ALA A 139 -9.06 18.19 9.52
CA ALA A 139 -10.08 17.21 9.77
C ALA A 139 -10.97 16.98 8.55
N CYS A 140 -11.56 15.78 8.48
CA CYS A 140 -12.59 15.48 7.49
C CYS A 140 -13.91 16.17 7.82
N PRO A 141 -14.81 16.37 6.84
CA PRO A 141 -16.15 16.95 7.08
C PRO A 141 -16.95 16.20 8.14
N TRP A 142 -16.76 14.89 8.29
CA TRP A 142 -17.42 14.05 9.31
C TRP A 142 -16.92 14.33 10.74
N ASP A 143 -15.69 14.84 10.87
CA ASP A 143 -15.06 15.21 12.14
C ASP A 143 -15.13 16.72 12.41
N GLY A 144 -16.02 17.45 11.70
CA GLY A 144 -16.22 18.90 11.87
C GLY A 144 -15.21 19.77 11.12
N GLY A 145 -14.38 19.21 10.25
CA GLY A 145 -13.49 19.94 9.37
C GLY A 145 -14.15 20.31 8.04
N ILE A 146 -13.44 21.11 7.23
CA ILE A 146 -13.85 21.44 5.85
C ILE A 146 -13.05 20.58 4.87
N ILE A 147 -11.76 20.50 5.07
CA ILE A 147 -10.83 19.75 4.22
C ILE A 147 -9.61 19.31 5.02
N ASN A 148 -9.08 18.13 4.72
CA ASN A 148 -7.79 17.71 5.27
C ASN A 148 -6.66 18.11 4.32
N LEU A 149 -6.16 19.34 4.50
CA LEU A 149 -5.12 19.92 3.64
C LEU A 149 -3.80 19.12 3.67
N PRO A 150 -3.26 18.71 4.85
CA PRO A 150 -2.04 17.88 4.88
C PRO A 150 -2.22 16.55 4.15
N ALA A 151 -3.38 15.90 4.27
CA ALA A 151 -3.64 14.65 3.54
C ALA A 151 -3.69 14.89 2.02
N ALA A 152 -4.33 15.94 1.56
CA ALA A 152 -4.34 16.30 0.15
C ALA A 152 -2.94 16.65 -0.37
N ALA A 153 -2.15 17.39 0.41
CA ALA A 153 -0.79 17.78 0.04
C ALA A 153 0.12 16.56 -0.15
N ILE A 154 0.08 15.57 0.75
CA ILE A 154 0.91 14.37 0.61
C ILE A 154 0.52 13.55 -0.61
N VAL A 155 -0.77 13.43 -0.94
CA VAL A 155 -1.22 12.72 -2.15
C VAL A 155 -0.67 13.41 -3.40
N VAL A 156 -0.72 14.75 -3.47
CA VAL A 156 -0.18 15.51 -4.60
C VAL A 156 1.35 15.33 -4.70
N VAL A 157 2.07 15.44 -3.60
CA VAL A 157 3.53 15.25 -3.55
C VAL A 157 3.90 13.85 -4.03
N MET A 158 3.24 12.82 -3.53
CA MET A 158 3.51 11.44 -3.94
C MET A 158 3.15 11.19 -5.39
N SER A 159 2.06 11.79 -5.89
CA SER A 159 1.69 11.70 -7.31
C SER A 159 2.73 12.34 -8.22
N LEU A 160 3.22 13.53 -7.87
CA LEU A 160 4.30 14.19 -8.61
C LEU A 160 5.60 13.39 -8.58
N PHE A 161 5.89 12.74 -7.46
CA PHE A 161 7.05 11.87 -7.32
C PHE A 161 6.95 10.63 -8.22
N LEU A 162 5.78 9.99 -8.26
CA LEU A 162 5.54 8.82 -9.11
C LEU A 162 5.60 9.13 -10.62
N ILE A 163 5.22 10.35 -11.02
CA ILE A 163 5.31 10.78 -12.42
C ILE A 163 6.77 10.82 -12.91
N ARG A 164 7.75 11.04 -12.01
CA ARG A 164 9.17 11.10 -12.36
C ARG A 164 9.80 9.74 -12.67
N GLY A 165 9.21 8.65 -12.23
CA GLY A 165 9.64 7.32 -12.63
C GLY A 165 9.76 6.30 -11.50
N VAL A 166 9.67 5.03 -11.88
CA VAL A 166 9.64 3.89 -10.96
C VAL A 166 11.02 3.60 -10.34
N GLU A 167 12.12 3.89 -11.06
CA GLU A 167 13.49 3.64 -10.57
C GLU A 167 13.81 4.49 -9.33
N GLU A 168 13.53 5.78 -9.39
CA GLU A 168 13.73 6.70 -8.25
C GLU A 168 12.80 6.36 -7.09
N SER A 169 11.56 5.94 -7.39
CA SER A 169 10.59 5.49 -6.40
C SER A 169 11.05 4.23 -5.66
N SER A 170 11.74 3.30 -6.33
CA SER A 170 12.25 2.07 -5.72
C SER A 170 13.34 2.36 -4.68
N ILE A 171 14.30 3.23 -5.01
CA ILE A 171 15.40 3.60 -4.09
C ILE A 171 14.82 4.27 -2.83
N VAL A 172 13.87 5.18 -3.00
CA VAL A 172 13.20 5.86 -1.87
C VAL A 172 12.43 4.85 -1.03
N ASN A 173 11.72 3.90 -1.66
CA ASN A 173 11.03 2.84 -0.95
C ASN A 173 11.99 1.97 -0.12
N ASP A 174 13.13 1.56 -0.68
CA ASP A 174 14.12 0.74 0.04
C ASP A 174 14.67 1.48 1.28
N ILE A 175 14.94 2.78 1.17
CA ILE A 175 15.36 3.61 2.30
C ILE A 175 14.24 3.68 3.37
N ILE A 176 13.01 3.92 2.95
CA ILE A 176 11.86 3.99 3.86
C ILE A 176 11.65 2.65 4.58
N VAL A 177 11.83 1.51 3.89
CA VAL A 177 11.71 0.18 4.49
C VAL A 177 12.76 -0.05 5.56
N VAL A 178 14.01 0.34 5.31
CA VAL A 178 15.09 0.24 6.32
C VAL A 178 14.75 1.09 7.54
N ILE A 179 14.27 2.32 7.35
CA ILE A 179 13.85 3.20 8.45
C ILE A 179 12.69 2.56 9.24
N LYS A 180 11.65 2.06 8.57
CA LYS A 180 10.50 1.42 9.21
C LYS A 180 10.92 0.23 10.07
N ILE A 181 11.75 -0.66 9.54
CA ILE A 181 12.24 -1.83 10.27
C ILE A 181 13.07 -1.39 11.47
N SER A 182 13.94 -0.40 11.30
CA SER A 182 14.75 0.14 12.40
C SER A 182 13.89 0.72 13.52
N VAL A 183 12.85 1.47 13.18
CA VAL A 183 11.88 2.02 14.16
C VAL A 183 11.17 0.90 14.90
N ILE A 184 10.73 -0.16 14.22
CA ILE A 184 10.07 -1.30 14.87
C ILE A 184 11.03 -1.98 15.84
N ILE A 185 12.28 -2.22 15.44
CA ILE A 185 13.28 -2.85 16.30
C ILE A 185 13.51 -2.01 17.54
N VAL A 186 13.71 -0.70 17.40
CA VAL A 186 13.93 0.23 18.53
C VAL A 186 12.71 0.29 19.46
N PHE A 187 11.50 0.12 18.92
CA PHE A 187 10.28 0.14 19.71
C PHE A 187 10.04 -1.16 20.48
N VAL A 188 10.51 -2.29 19.97
CA VAL A 188 10.32 -3.63 20.56
C VAL A 188 11.41 -3.97 21.58
N VAL A 189 12.62 -3.44 21.42
CA VAL A 189 13.78 -3.67 22.30
C VAL A 189 13.84 -2.63 23.40
#